data_4c164ce876680aa69f6a0e11ff58bd75
#
_entry.id   4c164ce876680aa69f6a0e11ff58bd75
#
_cell.length_a   1.000
_cell.length_b   1.000
_cell.length_c   1.000
_cell.angle_alpha   90.00
_cell.angle_beta   90.00
_cell.angle_gamma   90.00
#
_symmetry.space_group_name_H-M   'P 1'
#
loop_
_entity.id
_entity.type
_entity.pdbx_description
1 polymer ?
#
loop_
_entity_poly.entity_id
_entity_poly.type
_entity_poly.pdbx_seq_one_letter_code
_entity_poly.pdbx_strand_id
1 'polypeptide(L)'
;MSTNKSSSKKIPQYGKLDFNECIQNFRILVLNNINDINRIKTDLITSGKLSTSDKTSIRAFSWKIFLNLLSTNDKASLKSWIDETISQRKKVKKMIRSNTINKLKGDPLGGINTTEKEKNSEWKDFLIQSETVKMIKFDVDRTMTTQKLFQEPFIKDMETTILTNFAKNQKNMCYRQGMNEILSIIIYAMFPYYGKSPNSKYTSELIETWIKNPLENAKDIYFFFHDENEFEYDVYSLFNNLMTKLGLAKLYESESTDNKSIPYFIKRINNIMSKKLSIEDKAIYSHFQKENLDYSVVFQRWVKCLFKREFPLSDTCLIWDYIFAHELEKPTGELLYIDYIVIAMVINVKYDLLSKDNSGIFQVFLNYPKIEPITNLLNLADKIAENLTIIPNEQIKKEEEKIEKKEEKVEEKNQNQNKTTNINQSLSQNPIGQINPLLFNPNLIMNQNLQNNPFGNMMLAFSMQQNQNKLEIKNDSSSLIELKELKELINKYKNAINIEDKNRMDFLIDSMSQKL
;
A
#
# COMPACT_ATOMS: atom_id res chain seq x y z
N MET A 1 19.45 35.97 18.63
CA MET A 1 19.15 36.08 17.19
C MET A 1 19.90 34.98 16.47
N SER A 2 19.31 33.82 16.35
CA SER A 2 19.86 32.73 15.54
C SER A 2 19.07 32.68 14.22
N THR A 3 19.73 33.11 13.17
CA THR A 3 19.22 33.08 11.81
C THR A 3 19.06 31.61 11.38
N ASN A 4 17.83 31.13 11.33
CA ASN A 4 17.49 29.90 10.66
C ASN A 4 17.83 30.03 9.15
N LYS A 5 19.04 29.65 8.78
CA LYS A 5 19.37 29.36 7.39
C LYS A 5 18.51 28.16 6.98
N SER A 6 17.47 28.41 6.20
CA SER A 6 16.81 27.35 5.42
C SER A 6 17.88 26.73 4.52
N SER A 7 18.44 25.60 4.94
CA SER A 7 19.26 24.79 4.05
C SER A 7 18.37 24.41 2.85
N SER A 8 18.68 24.96 1.67
CA SER A 8 18.05 24.52 0.43
C SER A 8 18.27 23.02 0.33
N LYS A 9 17.20 22.21 0.47
CA LYS A 9 17.23 20.77 0.33
C LYS A 9 17.75 20.50 -1.10
N LYS A 10 18.97 19.97 -1.22
CA LYS A 10 19.53 19.62 -2.53
C LYS A 10 18.79 18.40 -3.06
N ILE A 11 18.01 18.60 -4.11
CA ILE A 11 17.29 17.52 -4.78
C ILE A 11 18.30 16.73 -5.65
N PRO A 12 18.33 15.39 -5.53
CA PRO A 12 19.20 14.55 -6.32
C PRO A 12 18.99 14.75 -7.83
N GLN A 13 20.06 14.72 -8.61
CA GLN A 13 20.00 14.88 -10.08
C GLN A 13 19.92 13.55 -10.84
N TYR A 14 20.19 12.42 -10.19
CA TYR A 14 20.13 11.10 -10.82
C TYR A 14 18.68 10.64 -11.05
N GLY A 15 18.49 9.81 -12.06
CA GLY A 15 17.17 9.27 -12.43
C GLY A 15 16.23 10.27 -13.11
N LYS A 16 16.72 11.45 -13.53
CA LYS A 16 15.93 12.42 -14.29
C LYS A 16 15.83 12.01 -15.75
N LEU A 17 14.66 12.27 -16.32
CA LEU A 17 14.38 12.04 -17.74
C LEU A 17 14.92 13.20 -18.60
N ASP A 18 14.94 13.01 -19.92
CA ASP A 18 15.11 14.12 -20.85
C ASP A 18 13.87 15.01 -20.83
N PHE A 19 14.00 16.16 -20.21
CA PHE A 19 12.90 17.12 -20.11
C PHE A 19 12.43 17.66 -21.46
N ASN A 20 13.31 17.69 -22.49
CA ASN A 20 12.89 18.15 -23.82
C ASN A 20 11.87 17.16 -24.41
N GLU A 21 12.14 15.86 -24.28
CA GLU A 21 11.19 14.83 -24.70
C GLU A 21 9.88 14.90 -23.89
N CYS A 22 9.97 15.03 -22.57
CA CYS A 22 8.79 15.16 -21.71
C CYS A 22 7.94 16.39 -22.07
N ILE A 23 8.56 17.54 -22.30
CA ILE A 23 7.88 18.78 -22.70
C ILE A 23 7.24 18.62 -24.08
N GLN A 24 7.93 17.99 -25.03
CA GLN A 24 7.40 17.77 -26.38
C GLN A 24 6.18 16.85 -26.35
N ASN A 25 6.22 15.75 -25.60
CA ASN A 25 5.09 14.85 -25.46
C ASN A 25 3.92 15.51 -24.70
N PHE A 26 4.21 16.30 -23.68
CA PHE A 26 3.19 17.11 -22.99
C PHE A 26 2.53 18.13 -23.95
N ARG A 27 3.32 18.78 -24.80
CA ARG A 27 2.82 19.69 -25.83
C ARG A 27 1.90 18.99 -26.83
N ILE A 28 2.30 17.80 -27.31
CA ILE A 28 1.54 17.04 -28.33
C ILE A 28 0.25 16.47 -27.73
N LEU A 29 0.34 15.79 -26.60
CA LEU A 29 -0.77 15.02 -26.04
C LEU A 29 -1.74 15.90 -25.24
N VAL A 30 -1.26 16.96 -24.60
CA VAL A 30 -2.05 17.79 -23.71
C VAL A 30 -2.35 19.16 -24.32
N LEU A 31 -1.33 19.98 -24.55
CA LEU A 31 -1.55 21.38 -24.92
C LEU A 31 -2.15 21.56 -26.31
N ASN A 32 -1.82 20.72 -27.28
CA ASN A 32 -2.47 20.76 -28.60
C ASN A 32 -3.98 20.44 -28.54
N ASN A 33 -4.38 19.68 -27.53
CA ASN A 33 -5.78 19.24 -27.36
C ASN A 33 -6.46 19.92 -26.18
N ILE A 34 -5.90 21.02 -25.66
CA ILE A 34 -6.33 21.62 -24.39
C ILE A 34 -7.80 22.10 -24.38
N ASN A 35 -8.39 22.29 -25.55
CA ASN A 35 -9.80 22.63 -25.71
C ASN A 35 -10.72 21.41 -25.82
N ASP A 36 -10.16 20.19 -25.84
CA ASP A 36 -10.88 18.93 -25.91
C ASP A 36 -10.37 17.98 -24.82
N ILE A 37 -10.88 18.17 -23.62
CA ILE A 37 -10.49 17.39 -22.44
C ILE A 37 -10.86 15.90 -22.59
N ASN A 38 -11.94 15.59 -23.29
CA ASN A 38 -12.32 14.19 -23.53
C ASN A 38 -11.30 13.49 -24.42
N ARG A 39 -10.79 14.18 -25.42
CA ARG A 39 -9.70 13.66 -26.25
C ARG A 39 -8.42 13.43 -25.42
N ILE A 40 -8.01 14.41 -24.61
CA ILE A 40 -6.86 14.24 -23.71
C ILE A 40 -7.07 13.02 -22.81
N LYS A 41 -8.23 12.90 -22.18
CA LYS A 41 -8.58 11.75 -21.34
C LYS A 41 -8.42 10.43 -22.09
N THR A 42 -8.96 10.33 -23.30
CA THR A 42 -8.89 9.12 -24.14
C THR A 42 -7.46 8.81 -24.54
N ASP A 43 -6.68 9.80 -24.97
CA ASP A 43 -5.29 9.64 -25.38
C ASP A 43 -4.41 9.18 -24.20
N LEU A 44 -4.63 9.73 -23.00
CA LEU A 44 -3.90 9.32 -21.79
C LEU A 44 -4.29 7.91 -21.32
N ILE A 45 -5.58 7.53 -21.36
CA ILE A 45 -6.03 6.18 -21.06
C ILE A 45 -5.39 5.19 -22.03
N THR A 46 -5.43 5.47 -23.33
CA THR A 46 -4.82 4.64 -24.37
C THR A 46 -3.31 4.51 -24.14
N SER A 47 -2.62 5.61 -23.86
CA SER A 47 -1.19 5.62 -23.54
C SER A 47 -0.88 4.82 -22.28
N GLY A 48 -1.69 4.92 -21.23
CA GLY A 48 -1.56 4.16 -20.00
C GLY A 48 -1.75 2.66 -20.22
N LYS A 49 -2.67 2.24 -21.09
CA LYS A 49 -2.93 0.84 -21.43
C LYS A 49 -1.94 0.25 -22.44
N LEU A 50 -1.30 1.08 -23.26
CA LEU A 50 -0.29 0.65 -24.24
C LEU A 50 1.13 0.82 -23.72
N SER A 51 1.30 1.01 -22.43
CA SER A 51 2.59 1.38 -21.85
C SER A 51 3.69 0.38 -22.21
N THR A 52 4.47 0.77 -23.21
CA THR A 52 5.78 0.23 -23.46
C THR A 52 6.79 1.11 -22.74
N SER A 53 7.96 0.57 -22.37
CA SER A 53 9.02 1.27 -21.66
C SER A 53 9.37 2.66 -22.24
N ASP A 54 9.14 2.85 -23.52
CA ASP A 54 9.54 4.06 -24.27
C ASP A 54 8.49 5.19 -24.24
N LYS A 55 7.26 4.94 -23.75
CA LYS A 55 6.17 5.93 -23.76
C LYS A 55 5.83 6.51 -22.39
N THR A 56 6.71 6.32 -21.42
CA THR A 56 6.46 6.78 -20.04
C THR A 56 6.71 8.26 -19.81
N SER A 57 7.13 9.01 -20.82
CA SER A 57 7.55 10.42 -20.70
C SER A 57 6.46 11.39 -20.19
N ILE A 58 5.21 10.96 -20.13
CA ILE A 58 4.09 11.77 -19.62
C ILE A 58 3.43 11.18 -18.36
N ARG A 59 3.96 10.08 -17.79
CA ARG A 59 3.37 9.37 -16.65
C ARG A 59 3.00 10.30 -15.49
N ALA A 60 3.89 11.21 -15.10
CA ALA A 60 3.64 12.09 -13.96
C ALA A 60 2.41 12.97 -14.15
N PHE A 61 2.19 13.49 -15.37
CA PHE A 61 1.00 14.27 -15.68
C PHE A 61 -0.25 13.37 -15.76
N SER A 62 -0.13 12.19 -16.40
CA SER A 62 -1.22 11.21 -16.48
C SER A 62 -1.74 10.79 -15.12
N TRP A 63 -0.83 10.52 -14.17
CA TRP A 63 -1.25 10.16 -12.81
C TRP A 63 -1.95 11.29 -12.05
N LYS A 64 -1.64 12.55 -12.34
CA LYS A 64 -2.41 13.67 -11.78
C LYS A 64 -3.87 13.65 -12.24
N ILE A 65 -4.12 13.23 -13.49
CA ILE A 65 -5.46 13.05 -14.03
C ILE A 65 -6.09 11.75 -13.49
N PHE A 66 -5.39 10.63 -13.60
CA PHE A 66 -5.91 9.31 -13.19
C PHE A 66 -6.29 9.27 -11.70
N LEU A 67 -5.52 9.93 -10.84
CA LEU A 67 -5.77 10.00 -9.41
C LEU A 67 -6.63 11.21 -9.00
N ASN A 68 -7.34 11.82 -9.93
CA ASN A 68 -8.27 12.92 -9.68
C ASN A 68 -7.66 14.14 -8.95
N LEU A 69 -6.42 14.50 -9.30
CA LEU A 69 -5.83 15.78 -8.92
C LEU A 69 -6.24 16.87 -9.90
N LEU A 70 -6.33 16.53 -11.19
CA LEU A 70 -6.80 17.39 -12.25
C LEU A 70 -8.14 16.85 -12.75
N SER A 71 -9.15 17.71 -12.79
CA SER A 71 -10.51 17.31 -13.20
C SER A 71 -10.59 17.04 -14.71
N THR A 72 -11.49 16.12 -15.08
CA THR A 72 -11.79 15.80 -16.49
C THR A 72 -13.28 15.98 -16.79
N ASN A 73 -13.98 16.81 -16.03
CA ASN A 73 -15.38 17.16 -16.27
C ASN A 73 -15.50 18.21 -17.39
N ASP A 74 -16.74 18.51 -17.82
CA ASP A 74 -17.03 19.44 -18.92
C ASP A 74 -16.55 20.88 -18.69
N LYS A 75 -16.18 21.24 -17.45
CA LYS A 75 -15.62 22.55 -17.08
C LYS A 75 -14.09 22.54 -17.00
N ALA A 76 -13.47 21.40 -17.23
CA ALA A 76 -12.03 21.29 -17.18
C ALA A 76 -11.36 22.10 -18.30
N SER A 77 -10.27 22.77 -17.97
CA SER A 77 -9.50 23.65 -18.84
C SER A 77 -8.10 23.82 -18.28
N LEU A 78 -7.16 24.34 -19.06
CA LEU A 78 -5.83 24.67 -18.55
C LEU A 78 -5.92 25.59 -17.32
N LYS A 79 -6.82 26.58 -17.35
CA LYS A 79 -7.02 27.49 -16.21
C LYS A 79 -7.49 26.73 -14.97
N SER A 80 -8.52 25.88 -15.08
CA SER A 80 -9.02 25.12 -13.94
C SER A 80 -7.94 24.19 -13.35
N TRP A 81 -7.13 23.55 -14.20
CA TRP A 81 -6.03 22.69 -13.75
C TRP A 81 -4.92 23.46 -13.00
N ILE A 82 -4.60 24.68 -13.47
CA ILE A 82 -3.66 25.57 -12.75
C ILE A 82 -4.24 25.95 -11.39
N ASP A 83 -5.50 26.39 -11.35
CA ASP A 83 -6.19 26.80 -10.11
C ASP A 83 -6.32 25.63 -9.12
N GLU A 84 -6.69 24.43 -9.59
CA GLU A 84 -6.74 23.19 -8.80
C GLU A 84 -5.37 22.87 -8.20
N THR A 85 -4.31 22.93 -9.00
CA THR A 85 -2.93 22.65 -8.55
C THR A 85 -2.49 23.64 -7.47
N ILE A 86 -2.70 24.93 -7.67
CA ILE A 86 -2.38 25.99 -6.69
C ILE A 86 -3.15 25.77 -5.38
N SER A 87 -4.45 25.49 -5.49
CA SER A 87 -5.33 25.27 -4.34
C SER A 87 -4.90 24.05 -3.52
N GLN A 88 -4.64 22.94 -4.19
CA GLN A 88 -4.19 21.68 -3.55
C GLN A 88 -2.85 21.86 -2.83
N ARG A 89 -1.86 22.42 -3.53
CA ARG A 89 -0.52 22.68 -2.94
C ARG A 89 -0.62 23.61 -1.71
N LYS A 90 -1.43 24.67 -1.81
CA LYS A 90 -1.69 25.60 -0.69
C LYS A 90 -2.33 24.88 0.51
N LYS A 91 -3.33 24.02 0.25
CA LYS A 91 -4.01 23.22 1.27
C LYS A 91 -3.04 22.29 1.99
N VAL A 92 -2.21 21.54 1.25
CA VAL A 92 -1.25 20.60 1.82
C VAL A 92 -0.16 21.34 2.61
N LYS A 93 0.39 22.44 2.08
CA LYS A 93 1.35 23.29 2.80
C LYS A 93 0.80 23.78 4.13
N LYS A 94 -0.45 24.28 4.13
CA LYS A 94 -1.11 24.75 5.36
C LYS A 94 -1.27 23.61 6.37
N MET A 95 -1.70 22.46 5.92
CA MET A 95 -1.89 21.27 6.75
C MET A 95 -0.58 20.80 7.41
N ILE A 96 0.49 20.61 6.62
CA ILE A 96 1.80 20.19 7.15
C ILE A 96 2.31 21.19 8.19
N ARG A 97 2.19 22.50 7.91
CA ARG A 97 2.60 23.55 8.85
C ARG A 97 1.79 23.52 10.16
N SER A 98 0.47 23.36 10.08
CA SER A 98 -0.38 23.30 11.28
C SER A 98 -0.05 22.09 12.16
N ASN A 99 0.19 20.93 11.55
CA ASN A 99 0.56 19.72 12.27
C ASN A 99 1.95 19.82 12.95
N THR A 100 2.87 20.58 12.35
CA THR A 100 4.19 20.87 12.94
C THR A 100 4.09 21.80 14.13
N ILE A 101 3.28 22.88 14.04
CA ILE A 101 3.08 23.85 15.12
C ILE A 101 2.39 23.20 16.33
N ASN A 102 1.39 22.36 16.10
CA ASN A 102 0.71 21.65 17.18
C ASN A 102 1.64 20.68 17.92
N LYS A 103 2.62 20.09 17.23
CA LYS A 103 3.67 19.27 17.85
C LYS A 103 4.56 20.08 18.81
N LEU A 104 4.78 21.36 18.54
CA LEU A 104 5.58 22.26 19.39
C LEU A 104 4.80 22.83 20.57
N LYS A 105 3.46 22.89 20.50
CA LYS A 105 2.60 23.38 21.58
C LYS A 105 2.18 22.30 22.57
N GLY A 106 2.36 21.05 22.25
CA GLY A 106 1.90 19.92 23.05
C GLY A 106 2.97 19.40 24.00
N ASP A 107 3.32 20.18 25.04
CA ASP A 107 3.84 19.60 26.28
C ASP A 107 2.63 19.18 27.13
N PRO A 108 2.35 17.88 27.28
CA PRO A 108 1.19 17.42 28.05
C PRO A 108 1.30 17.74 29.55
N LEU A 109 2.50 18.13 30.01
CA LEU A 109 2.76 18.51 31.41
C LEU A 109 2.52 20.00 31.68
N GLY A 110 2.37 20.81 30.62
CA GLY A 110 2.27 22.28 30.73
C GLY A 110 0.86 22.87 30.89
N GLY A 111 -0.19 22.06 30.86
CA GLY A 111 -1.59 22.54 30.90
C GLY A 111 -2.14 22.72 32.31
N ILE A 112 -2.26 23.95 32.77
CA ILE A 112 -2.69 24.28 34.16
C ILE A 112 -4.22 24.13 34.36
N ASN A 113 -5.05 23.99 33.30
CA ASN A 113 -6.53 24.11 33.39
C ASN A 113 -7.34 22.97 32.77
N THR A 114 -6.79 21.76 32.58
CA THR A 114 -7.53 20.61 32.03
C THR A 114 -7.86 19.58 33.10
N THR A 115 -9.04 18.96 32.98
CA THR A 115 -9.47 17.89 33.91
C THR A 115 -8.57 16.66 33.80
N GLU A 116 -8.45 15.84 34.86
CA GLU A 116 -7.61 14.63 34.83
C GLU A 116 -8.00 13.64 33.71
N LYS A 117 -9.30 13.59 33.35
CA LYS A 117 -9.77 12.75 32.21
C LYS A 117 -9.28 13.26 30.86
N GLU A 118 -9.25 14.58 30.67
CA GLU A 118 -8.76 15.21 29.45
C GLU A 118 -7.23 15.04 29.31
N LYS A 119 -6.48 15.23 30.41
CA LYS A 119 -5.03 14.99 30.46
C LYS A 119 -4.67 13.54 30.11
N ASN A 120 -5.42 12.55 30.65
CA ASN A 120 -5.22 11.14 30.33
C ASN A 120 -5.53 10.82 28.87
N SER A 121 -6.53 11.47 28.27
CA SER A 121 -6.86 11.32 26.84
C SER A 121 -5.76 11.93 25.96
N GLU A 122 -5.30 13.15 26.25
CA GLU A 122 -4.22 13.82 25.49
C GLU A 122 -2.88 13.06 25.57
N TRP A 123 -2.54 12.52 26.74
CA TRP A 123 -1.38 11.65 26.93
C TRP A 123 -1.46 10.39 26.10
N LYS A 124 -2.61 9.73 26.09
CA LYS A 124 -2.83 8.53 25.30
C LYS A 124 -2.68 8.81 23.81
N ASP A 125 -3.26 9.89 23.32
CA ASP A 125 -3.17 10.31 21.93
C ASP A 125 -1.73 10.67 21.54
N PHE A 126 -0.99 11.34 22.43
CA PHE A 126 0.43 11.64 22.23
C PHE A 126 1.29 10.39 22.14
N LEU A 127 1.07 9.41 23.03
CA LEU A 127 1.80 8.12 23.00
C LEU A 127 1.51 7.34 21.71
N ILE A 128 0.24 7.23 21.31
CA ILE A 128 -0.16 6.56 20.06
C ILE A 128 0.49 7.25 18.86
N GLN A 129 0.49 8.58 18.81
CA GLN A 129 1.14 9.33 17.74
C GLN A 129 2.66 9.11 17.73
N SER A 130 3.30 9.10 18.90
CA SER A 130 4.75 8.87 19.03
C SER A 130 5.14 7.48 18.53
N GLU A 131 4.39 6.45 18.92
CA GLU A 131 4.60 5.07 18.45
C GLU A 131 4.35 4.93 16.95
N THR A 132 3.30 5.57 16.43
CA THR A 132 3.03 5.60 14.99
C THR A 132 4.19 6.21 14.21
N VAL A 133 4.77 7.32 14.67
CA VAL A 133 5.92 7.95 14.02
C VAL A 133 7.17 7.06 14.07
N LYS A 134 7.40 6.35 15.18
CA LYS A 134 8.50 5.38 15.28
C LYS A 134 8.33 4.23 14.27
N MET A 135 7.12 3.68 14.18
CA MET A 135 6.80 2.62 13.22
C MET A 135 7.01 3.10 11.77
N ILE A 136 6.51 4.30 11.44
CA ILE A 136 6.72 4.89 10.10
C ILE A 136 8.21 5.01 9.78
N LYS A 137 9.01 5.56 10.70
CA LYS A 137 10.46 5.71 10.50
C LYS A 137 11.14 4.37 10.25
N PHE A 138 10.81 3.37 11.07
CA PHE A 138 11.35 2.03 10.90
C PHE A 138 10.98 1.41 9.54
N ASP A 139 9.74 1.61 9.09
CA ASP A 139 9.29 1.13 7.77
C ASP A 139 9.96 1.90 6.63
N VAL A 140 10.11 3.21 6.74
CA VAL A 140 10.80 4.07 5.75
C VAL A 140 12.27 3.69 5.62
N ASP A 141 12.97 3.44 6.73
CA ASP A 141 14.39 3.08 6.71
C ASP A 141 14.69 1.78 5.96
N ARG A 142 13.75 0.85 5.93
CA ARG A 142 13.85 -0.42 5.20
C ARG A 142 13.18 -0.43 3.81
N THR A 143 12.54 0.68 3.42
CA THR A 143 11.85 0.79 2.13
C THR A 143 12.85 1.00 0.99
N MET A 144 12.77 0.17 -0.06
CA MET A 144 13.59 0.28 -1.30
C MET A 144 15.08 0.54 -1.07
N THR A 145 15.68 -0.14 -0.10
CA THR A 145 17.09 0.06 0.30
C THR A 145 18.11 -0.15 -0.82
N THR A 146 17.77 -0.89 -1.88
CA THR A 146 18.61 -1.10 -3.06
C THR A 146 18.60 0.08 -4.05
N GLN A 147 17.62 1.00 -3.91
CA GLN A 147 17.46 2.14 -4.79
C GLN A 147 18.15 3.38 -4.19
N LYS A 148 19.15 3.94 -4.89
CA LYS A 148 19.92 5.12 -4.42
C LYS A 148 19.03 6.29 -4.02
N LEU A 149 17.91 6.52 -4.73
CA LEU A 149 16.97 7.58 -4.43
C LEU A 149 16.42 7.48 -2.99
N PHE A 150 16.13 6.28 -2.52
CA PHE A 150 15.56 6.03 -1.19
C PHE A 150 16.61 5.97 -0.07
N GLN A 151 17.89 6.07 -0.40
CA GLN A 151 18.96 6.27 0.56
C GLN A 151 19.17 7.75 0.92
N GLU A 152 18.63 8.67 0.11
CA GLU A 152 18.74 10.11 0.33
C GLU A 152 17.94 10.54 1.58
N PRO A 153 18.60 11.24 2.53
CA PRO A 153 17.93 11.72 3.74
C PRO A 153 16.69 12.57 3.44
N PHE A 154 16.74 13.39 2.38
CA PHE A 154 15.61 14.21 1.95
C PHE A 154 14.37 13.37 1.59
N ILE A 155 14.55 12.24 0.90
CA ILE A 155 13.46 11.35 0.51
C ILE A 155 12.88 10.66 1.74
N LYS A 156 13.71 10.15 2.64
CA LYS A 156 13.27 9.53 3.89
C LYS A 156 12.48 10.49 4.79
N ASP A 157 12.97 11.73 4.92
CA ASP A 157 12.27 12.79 5.66
C ASP A 157 10.92 13.12 5.02
N MET A 158 10.86 13.17 3.70
CA MET A 158 9.64 13.42 2.94
C MET A 158 8.63 12.27 3.12
N GLU A 159 9.05 11.00 2.96
CA GLU A 159 8.18 9.84 3.21
C GLU A 159 7.61 9.85 4.62
N THR A 160 8.48 10.07 5.62
CA THR A 160 8.08 10.17 7.03
C THR A 160 7.07 11.30 7.25
N THR A 161 7.30 12.46 6.64
CA THR A 161 6.40 13.63 6.73
C THR A 161 5.05 13.31 6.10
N ILE A 162 5.02 12.74 4.90
CA ILE A 162 3.78 12.40 4.17
C ILE A 162 2.96 11.39 4.96
N LEU A 163 3.56 10.26 5.37
CA LEU A 163 2.86 9.20 6.10
C LEU A 163 2.34 9.67 7.47
N THR A 164 3.14 10.45 8.19
CA THR A 164 2.73 11.01 9.49
C THR A 164 1.55 11.96 9.34
N ASN A 165 1.58 12.85 8.33
CA ASN A 165 0.49 13.78 8.08
C ASN A 165 -0.76 13.09 7.56
N PHE A 166 -0.61 12.06 6.73
CA PHE A 166 -1.73 11.23 6.29
C PHE A 166 -2.41 10.56 7.49
N ALA A 167 -1.65 9.87 8.34
CA ALA A 167 -2.18 9.20 9.54
C ALA A 167 -2.91 10.15 10.50
N LYS A 168 -2.40 11.38 10.69
CA LYS A 168 -3.03 12.40 11.53
C LYS A 168 -4.34 12.95 10.96
N ASN A 169 -4.46 13.02 9.64
CA ASN A 169 -5.64 13.61 9.00
C ASN A 169 -6.78 12.63 8.78
N GLN A 170 -6.54 11.34 8.94
CA GLN A 170 -7.56 10.30 8.79
C GLN A 170 -8.09 9.91 10.18
N LYS A 171 -9.30 10.38 10.53
CA LYS A 171 -9.90 10.14 11.86
C LYS A 171 -10.08 8.66 12.21
N ASN A 172 -10.32 7.82 11.21
CA ASN A 172 -10.65 6.40 11.38
C ASN A 172 -9.54 5.45 10.91
N MET A 173 -8.40 5.98 10.48
CA MET A 173 -7.34 5.18 9.90
C MET A 173 -5.97 5.59 10.43
N CYS A 174 -5.38 4.74 11.25
CA CYS A 174 -3.98 4.85 11.62
C CYS A 174 -3.08 4.40 10.46
N TYR A 175 -1.81 4.78 10.48
CA TYR A 175 -0.80 4.17 9.61
C TYR A 175 -0.81 2.65 9.76
N ARG A 176 -0.72 1.94 8.64
CA ARG A 176 -0.55 0.49 8.57
C ARG A 176 0.65 0.15 7.72
N GLN A 177 1.39 -0.87 8.13
CA GLN A 177 2.52 -1.41 7.37
C GLN A 177 2.07 -1.78 5.94
N GLY A 178 2.88 -1.40 4.95
CA GLY A 178 2.57 -1.53 3.53
C GLY A 178 2.16 -0.20 2.88
N MET A 179 1.66 0.78 3.63
CA MET A 179 1.40 2.13 3.10
C MET A 179 2.68 2.84 2.64
N ASN A 180 3.81 2.59 3.30
CA ASN A 180 5.13 3.03 2.87
C ASN A 180 5.52 2.47 1.50
N GLU A 181 5.16 1.23 1.22
CA GLU A 181 5.41 0.59 -0.08
C GLU A 181 4.63 1.26 -1.22
N ILE A 182 3.37 1.63 -0.95
CA ILE A 182 2.53 2.37 -1.91
C ILE A 182 3.12 3.77 -2.17
N LEU A 183 3.45 4.50 -1.10
CA LEU A 183 4.04 5.83 -1.22
C LEU A 183 5.36 5.80 -2.00
N SER A 184 6.21 4.80 -1.74
CA SER A 184 7.51 4.69 -2.40
C SER A 184 7.41 4.47 -3.90
N ILE A 185 6.40 3.75 -4.41
CA ILE A 185 6.16 3.64 -5.86
C ILE A 185 5.74 4.98 -6.45
N ILE A 186 4.87 5.74 -5.77
CA ILE A 186 4.49 7.07 -6.23
C ILE A 186 5.73 7.98 -6.35
N ILE A 187 6.58 7.99 -5.32
CA ILE A 187 7.84 8.75 -5.35
C ILE A 187 8.74 8.30 -6.51
N TYR A 188 8.94 6.98 -6.64
CA TYR A 188 9.78 6.41 -7.70
C TYR A 188 9.27 6.78 -9.10
N ALA A 189 7.97 6.65 -9.34
CA ALA A 189 7.35 6.91 -10.62
C ALA A 189 7.32 8.40 -10.98
N MET A 190 7.18 9.29 -9.98
CA MET A 190 7.00 10.72 -10.20
C MET A 190 8.33 11.49 -10.23
N PHE A 191 9.30 11.10 -9.40
CA PHE A 191 10.56 11.84 -9.22
C PHE A 191 11.31 12.19 -10.51
N PRO A 192 11.41 11.29 -11.52
CA PRO A 192 12.16 11.58 -12.74
C PRO A 192 11.68 12.79 -13.54
N TYR A 193 10.41 13.16 -13.41
CA TYR A 193 9.75 14.23 -14.19
C TYR A 193 9.89 15.61 -13.57
N TYR A 194 10.21 15.70 -12.27
CA TYR A 194 10.27 16.97 -11.56
C TYR A 194 11.61 17.65 -11.73
N GLY A 195 11.57 18.93 -12.03
CA GLY A 195 12.75 19.75 -12.26
C GLY A 195 12.58 21.17 -11.75
N LYS A 196 13.66 21.95 -11.88
CA LYS A 196 13.65 23.34 -11.45
C LYS A 196 12.78 24.17 -12.37
N SER A 197 11.75 24.80 -11.80
CA SER A 197 10.93 25.74 -12.56
C SER A 197 11.75 26.97 -13.00
N PRO A 198 11.57 27.42 -14.25
CA PRO A 198 12.17 28.69 -14.70
C PRO A 198 11.58 29.91 -13.94
N ASN A 199 10.37 29.79 -13.41
CA ASN A 199 9.66 30.88 -12.72
C ASN A 199 9.70 30.70 -11.22
N SER A 200 10.19 31.69 -10.49
CA SER A 200 10.23 31.69 -9.01
C SER A 200 8.88 32.03 -8.38
N LYS A 201 7.97 32.67 -9.12
CA LYS A 201 6.62 33.06 -8.71
C LYS A 201 5.66 32.92 -9.88
N TYR A 202 4.44 32.49 -9.57
CA TYR A 202 3.35 32.35 -10.54
C TYR A 202 2.35 33.46 -10.36
N THR A 203 2.54 34.59 -11.08
CA THR A 203 1.63 35.75 -11.04
C THR A 203 0.41 35.54 -11.91
N SER A 204 -0.64 36.31 -11.68
CA SER A 204 -1.88 36.22 -12.48
C SER A 204 -1.61 36.57 -13.95
N GLU A 205 -0.77 37.56 -14.22
CA GLU A 205 -0.40 38.01 -15.55
C GLU A 205 0.35 36.91 -16.34
N LEU A 206 1.25 36.20 -15.65
CA LEU A 206 1.98 35.07 -16.23
C LEU A 206 1.03 33.93 -16.58
N ILE A 207 0.11 33.59 -15.69
CA ILE A 207 -0.90 32.54 -15.90
C ILE A 207 -1.83 32.91 -17.06
N GLU A 208 -2.27 34.17 -17.17
CA GLU A 208 -3.06 34.63 -18.32
C GLU A 208 -2.31 34.51 -19.63
N THR A 209 -1.00 34.79 -19.64
CA THR A 209 -0.14 34.62 -20.83
C THR A 209 -0.09 33.14 -21.25
N TRP A 210 0.03 32.22 -20.30
CA TRP A 210 0.03 30.78 -20.57
C TRP A 210 -1.32 30.30 -21.14
N ILE A 211 -2.44 30.81 -20.62
CA ILE A 211 -3.77 30.45 -21.09
C ILE A 211 -3.99 30.96 -22.51
N LYS A 212 -3.49 32.16 -22.84
CA LYS A 212 -3.63 32.74 -24.20
C LYS A 212 -2.75 32.01 -25.22
N ASN A 213 -1.52 31.64 -24.84
CA ASN A 213 -0.52 31.05 -25.74
C ASN A 213 0.10 29.78 -25.16
N PRO A 214 -0.67 28.69 -24.93
CA PRO A 214 -0.20 27.52 -24.21
C PRO A 214 0.95 26.80 -24.92
N LEU A 215 0.97 26.77 -26.23
CA LEU A 215 2.01 26.08 -27.00
C LEU A 215 3.36 26.80 -26.96
N GLU A 216 3.37 28.13 -26.92
CA GLU A 216 4.60 28.92 -26.78
C GLU A 216 5.18 28.81 -25.37
N ASN A 217 4.32 28.67 -24.37
CA ASN A 217 4.69 28.57 -22.97
C ASN A 217 4.77 27.11 -22.45
N ALA A 218 4.84 26.12 -23.34
CA ALA A 218 4.78 24.70 -22.98
C ALA A 218 5.81 24.29 -21.93
N LYS A 219 7.03 24.82 -21.99
CA LYS A 219 8.09 24.55 -21.00
C LYS A 219 7.73 25.07 -19.62
N ASP A 220 7.22 26.29 -19.53
CA ASP A 220 6.87 26.94 -18.27
C ASP A 220 5.68 26.23 -17.63
N ILE A 221 4.67 25.88 -18.42
CA ILE A 221 3.48 25.14 -17.99
C ILE A 221 3.87 23.74 -17.52
N TYR A 222 4.77 23.06 -18.27
CA TYR A 222 5.27 21.74 -17.86
C TYR A 222 5.93 21.81 -16.47
N PHE A 223 6.87 22.73 -16.27
CA PHE A 223 7.57 22.87 -14.99
C PHE A 223 6.70 23.47 -13.89
N PHE A 224 5.61 24.18 -14.21
CA PHE A 224 4.60 24.52 -13.21
C PHE A 224 3.96 23.26 -12.63
N PHE A 225 3.56 22.30 -13.47
CA PHE A 225 2.99 21.03 -13.00
C PHE A 225 4.03 20.09 -12.38
N HIS A 226 5.33 20.25 -12.70
CA HIS A 226 6.41 19.37 -12.25
C HIS A 226 7.55 20.17 -11.58
N ASP A 227 7.19 21.16 -10.75
CA ASP A 227 8.17 21.96 -9.99
C ASP A 227 8.73 21.12 -8.82
N GLU A 228 10.08 20.98 -8.80
CA GLU A 228 10.76 20.22 -7.76
C GLU A 228 10.52 20.77 -6.35
N ASN A 229 10.26 22.07 -6.18
CA ASN A 229 9.94 22.67 -4.90
C ASN A 229 8.54 22.27 -4.38
N GLU A 230 7.68 21.81 -5.27
CA GLU A 230 6.30 21.40 -4.97
C GLU A 230 6.15 19.87 -4.90
N PHE A 231 7.21 19.11 -5.15
CA PHE A 231 7.19 17.65 -5.26
C PHE A 231 6.55 16.96 -4.05
N GLU A 232 6.95 17.32 -2.83
CA GLU A 232 6.40 16.75 -1.59
C GLU A 232 4.88 16.90 -1.50
N TYR A 233 4.35 18.05 -1.91
CA TYR A 233 2.91 18.36 -1.81
C TYR A 233 2.10 17.65 -2.90
N ASP A 234 2.66 17.51 -4.09
CA ASP A 234 2.06 16.76 -5.19
C ASP A 234 2.01 15.25 -4.86
N VAL A 235 3.12 14.70 -4.35
CA VAL A 235 3.20 13.29 -3.90
C VAL A 235 2.22 13.02 -2.77
N TYR A 236 2.13 13.90 -1.76
CA TYR A 236 1.12 13.78 -0.71
C TYR A 236 -0.30 13.72 -1.31
N SER A 237 -0.60 14.62 -2.25
CA SER A 237 -1.94 14.70 -2.84
C SER A 237 -2.29 13.45 -3.65
N LEU A 238 -1.33 12.92 -4.43
CA LEU A 238 -1.49 11.65 -5.17
C LEU A 238 -1.72 10.48 -4.22
N PHE A 239 -0.88 10.33 -3.20
CA PHE A 239 -1.02 9.29 -2.20
C PHE A 239 -2.36 9.38 -1.47
N ASN A 240 -2.74 10.57 -1.00
CA ASN A 240 -4.01 10.79 -0.32
C ASN A 240 -5.21 10.42 -1.21
N ASN A 241 -5.21 10.83 -2.49
CA ASN A 241 -6.30 10.51 -3.40
C ASN A 241 -6.36 9.02 -3.73
N LEU A 242 -5.22 8.36 -3.94
CA LEU A 242 -5.16 6.91 -4.14
C LEU A 242 -5.75 6.17 -2.93
N MET A 243 -5.36 6.57 -1.74
CA MET A 243 -5.85 5.95 -0.51
C MET A 243 -7.34 6.22 -0.25
N THR A 244 -7.79 7.48 -0.41
CA THR A 244 -9.13 7.89 0.01
C THR A 244 -10.15 7.88 -1.11
N LYS A 245 -9.90 8.56 -2.24
CA LYS A 245 -10.87 8.69 -3.32
C LYS A 245 -11.00 7.42 -4.16
N LEU A 246 -9.86 6.73 -4.40
CA LEU A 246 -9.85 5.47 -5.13
C LEU A 246 -9.99 4.25 -4.20
N GLY A 247 -10.23 4.48 -2.92
CA GLY A 247 -10.66 3.48 -1.96
C GLY A 247 -9.60 2.47 -1.52
N LEU A 248 -8.31 2.65 -1.86
CA LEU A 248 -7.25 1.71 -1.47
C LEU A 248 -7.14 1.55 0.04
N ALA A 249 -7.47 2.59 0.80
CA ALA A 249 -7.48 2.60 2.26
C ALA A 249 -8.38 1.53 2.88
N LYS A 250 -9.49 1.17 2.22
CA LYS A 250 -10.41 0.10 2.66
C LYS A 250 -9.70 -1.24 2.87
N LEU A 251 -8.64 -1.51 2.08
CA LEU A 251 -7.84 -2.74 2.21
C LEU A 251 -7.02 -2.82 3.50
N TYR A 252 -6.83 -1.67 4.18
CA TYR A 252 -6.06 -1.55 5.42
C TYR A 252 -6.95 -1.38 6.66
N GLU A 253 -8.27 -1.30 6.48
CA GLU A 253 -9.21 -1.24 7.60
C GLU A 253 -9.10 -2.51 8.44
N SER A 254 -8.97 -2.33 9.76
CA SER A 254 -9.07 -3.42 10.73
C SER A 254 -10.54 -3.73 10.99
N GLU A 255 -10.80 -4.89 11.56
CA GLU A 255 -12.12 -5.26 12.06
C GLU A 255 -12.73 -4.12 12.87
N SER A 256 -14.01 -3.84 12.64
CA SER A 256 -14.76 -2.94 13.51
C SER A 256 -14.74 -3.50 14.94
N THR A 257 -14.79 -2.63 15.93
CA THR A 257 -14.82 -2.97 17.37
C THR A 257 -15.94 -3.95 17.76
N ASP A 258 -16.94 -4.10 16.91
CA ASP A 258 -17.93 -5.17 16.99
C ASP A 258 -17.36 -6.42 16.30
N ASN A 259 -16.81 -7.34 17.04
CA ASN A 259 -16.17 -8.62 16.66
C ASN A 259 -16.98 -9.54 15.72
N LYS A 260 -17.91 -9.02 14.91
CA LYS A 260 -18.80 -9.78 14.03
C LYS A 260 -18.64 -9.51 12.52
N SER A 261 -17.90 -8.48 12.11
CA SER A 261 -17.77 -8.16 10.68
C SER A 261 -16.43 -8.62 10.10
N ILE A 262 -16.49 -9.42 9.04
CA ILE A 262 -15.30 -9.83 8.28
C ILE A 262 -14.64 -8.59 7.67
N PRO A 263 -13.31 -8.40 7.80
CA PRO A 263 -12.57 -7.27 7.20
C PRO A 263 -12.83 -7.13 5.70
N TYR A 264 -12.91 -5.89 5.20
CA TYR A 264 -13.15 -5.61 3.78
C TYR A 264 -12.17 -6.36 2.86
N PHE A 265 -10.89 -6.41 3.22
CA PHE A 265 -9.87 -7.13 2.47
C PHE A 265 -10.23 -8.61 2.28
N ILE A 266 -10.63 -9.31 3.34
CA ILE A 266 -10.99 -10.74 3.29
C ILE A 266 -12.25 -10.94 2.43
N LYS A 267 -13.26 -10.08 2.59
CA LYS A 267 -14.46 -10.10 1.72
C LYS A 267 -14.10 -9.96 0.25
N ARG A 268 -13.20 -9.01 -0.07
CA ARG A 268 -12.76 -8.79 -1.46
C ARG A 268 -12.04 -10.00 -2.03
N ILE A 269 -11.09 -10.59 -1.29
CA ILE A 269 -10.35 -11.78 -1.76
C ILE A 269 -11.29 -12.97 -1.96
N ASN A 270 -12.20 -13.21 -1.03
CA ASN A 270 -13.20 -14.26 -1.18
C ASN A 270 -14.08 -14.02 -2.42
N ASN A 271 -14.50 -12.79 -2.69
CA ASN A 271 -15.25 -12.45 -3.90
C ASN A 271 -14.43 -12.70 -5.19
N ILE A 272 -13.14 -12.33 -5.21
CA ILE A 272 -12.26 -12.61 -6.35
C ILE A 272 -12.23 -14.13 -6.63
N MET A 273 -12.06 -14.95 -5.60
CA MET A 273 -11.93 -16.39 -5.76
C MET A 273 -13.27 -17.08 -6.02
N SER A 274 -14.27 -16.85 -5.16
CA SER A 274 -15.54 -17.59 -5.24
C SER A 274 -16.48 -17.10 -6.34
N LYS A 275 -16.43 -15.79 -6.70
CA LYS A 275 -17.36 -15.23 -7.70
C LYS A 275 -16.73 -15.00 -9.06
N LYS A 276 -15.45 -14.67 -9.14
CA LYS A 276 -14.79 -14.34 -10.41
C LYS A 276 -13.94 -15.50 -10.93
N LEU A 277 -12.98 -16.01 -10.13
CA LEU A 277 -12.15 -17.14 -10.55
C LEU A 277 -12.98 -18.42 -10.76
N SER A 278 -14.01 -18.66 -9.93
CA SER A 278 -14.89 -19.84 -10.10
C SER A 278 -15.61 -19.86 -11.43
N ILE A 279 -15.89 -18.70 -12.01
CA ILE A 279 -16.51 -18.55 -13.34
C ILE A 279 -15.46 -18.70 -14.43
N GLU A 280 -14.33 -18.00 -14.31
CA GLU A 280 -13.27 -17.96 -15.31
C GLU A 280 -12.51 -19.29 -15.41
N ASP A 281 -12.20 -19.93 -14.27
CA ASP A 281 -11.54 -21.24 -14.23
C ASP A 281 -12.01 -22.11 -13.05
N LYS A 282 -13.07 -22.86 -13.31
CA LYS A 282 -13.67 -23.76 -12.31
C LYS A 282 -12.70 -24.86 -11.83
N ALA A 283 -11.75 -25.29 -12.66
CA ALA A 283 -10.82 -26.36 -12.30
C ALA A 283 -9.84 -25.91 -11.22
N ILE A 284 -9.23 -24.71 -11.38
CA ILE A 284 -8.36 -24.11 -10.36
C ILE A 284 -9.15 -23.86 -9.08
N TYR A 285 -10.34 -23.24 -9.18
CA TYR A 285 -11.15 -22.94 -8.01
C TYR A 285 -11.50 -24.21 -7.22
N SER A 286 -11.95 -25.28 -7.91
CA SER A 286 -12.27 -26.57 -7.26
C SER A 286 -11.03 -27.21 -6.62
N HIS A 287 -9.86 -27.06 -7.22
CA HIS A 287 -8.60 -27.53 -6.64
C HIS A 287 -8.25 -26.76 -5.35
N PHE A 288 -8.36 -25.43 -5.35
CA PHE A 288 -8.14 -24.62 -4.16
C PHE A 288 -9.08 -24.96 -3.02
N GLN A 289 -10.36 -25.26 -3.33
CA GLN A 289 -11.34 -25.73 -2.34
C GLN A 289 -10.94 -27.09 -1.76
N LYS A 290 -10.51 -28.02 -2.62
CA LYS A 290 -10.05 -29.35 -2.19
C LYS A 290 -8.84 -29.27 -1.26
N GLU A 291 -7.88 -28.41 -1.59
CA GLU A 291 -6.65 -28.23 -0.82
C GLU A 291 -6.85 -27.31 0.41
N ASN A 292 -8.06 -26.78 0.66
CA ASN A 292 -8.39 -25.87 1.76
C ASN A 292 -7.44 -24.65 1.81
N LEU A 293 -7.22 -23.98 0.66
CA LEU A 293 -6.30 -22.87 0.55
C LEU A 293 -6.85 -21.63 1.28
N ASP A 294 -6.05 -21.05 2.19
CA ASP A 294 -6.37 -19.75 2.80
C ASP A 294 -5.94 -18.60 1.86
N TYR A 295 -6.93 -18.08 1.13
CA TYR A 295 -6.71 -17.01 0.17
C TYR A 295 -6.17 -15.72 0.80
N SER A 296 -6.54 -15.42 2.05
CA SER A 296 -6.16 -14.18 2.73
C SER A 296 -4.66 -14.10 2.95
N VAL A 297 -4.03 -15.21 3.30
CA VAL A 297 -2.58 -15.29 3.52
C VAL A 297 -1.81 -15.11 2.21
N VAL A 298 -2.29 -15.74 1.13
CA VAL A 298 -1.61 -15.70 -0.18
C VAL A 298 -1.68 -14.32 -0.81
N PHE A 299 -2.89 -13.76 -0.94
CA PHE A 299 -3.10 -12.58 -1.78
C PHE A 299 -2.98 -11.24 -1.04
N GLN A 300 -2.81 -11.26 0.29
CA GLN A 300 -2.63 -10.03 1.08
C GLN A 300 -1.49 -9.16 0.55
N ARG A 301 -0.35 -9.78 0.24
CA ARG A 301 0.83 -9.10 -0.27
C ARG A 301 0.59 -8.50 -1.65
N TRP A 302 -0.06 -9.25 -2.54
CA TRP A 302 -0.35 -8.80 -3.90
C TRP A 302 -1.27 -7.58 -3.91
N VAL A 303 -2.38 -7.66 -3.21
CA VAL A 303 -3.44 -6.66 -3.26
C VAL A 303 -3.09 -5.42 -2.44
N LYS A 304 -2.60 -5.58 -1.20
CA LYS A 304 -2.27 -4.43 -0.33
C LYS A 304 -1.06 -3.63 -0.82
N CYS A 305 -0.06 -4.30 -1.43
CA CYS A 305 1.12 -3.63 -1.97
C CYS A 305 1.01 -3.36 -3.48
N LEU A 306 -0.18 -3.51 -4.10
CA LEU A 306 -0.42 -3.32 -5.52
C LEU A 306 0.68 -3.96 -6.37
N PHE A 307 0.96 -5.24 -6.13
CA PHE A 307 1.92 -6.08 -6.86
C PHE A 307 3.40 -5.64 -6.78
N LYS A 308 3.73 -4.59 -6.03
CA LYS A 308 5.12 -4.07 -5.95
C LYS A 308 6.16 -5.12 -5.57
N ARG A 309 5.78 -6.10 -4.75
CA ARG A 309 6.69 -7.13 -4.26
C ARG A 309 6.83 -8.32 -5.19
N GLU A 310 6.04 -8.37 -6.26
CA GLU A 310 6.00 -9.48 -7.21
C GLU A 310 6.77 -9.18 -8.49
N PHE A 311 6.85 -7.89 -8.88
CA PHE A 311 7.42 -7.47 -10.15
C PHE A 311 8.55 -6.45 -9.96
N PRO A 312 9.47 -6.34 -10.94
CA PRO A 312 10.43 -5.24 -11.02
C PRO A 312 9.74 -3.88 -10.99
N LEU A 313 10.42 -2.83 -10.51
CA LEU A 313 9.82 -1.50 -10.35
C LEU A 313 9.29 -0.90 -11.66
N SER A 314 9.98 -1.15 -12.79
CA SER A 314 9.51 -0.75 -14.12
C SER A 314 8.15 -1.36 -14.43
N ASP A 315 8.03 -2.68 -14.25
CA ASP A 315 6.82 -3.43 -14.55
C ASP A 315 5.70 -3.08 -13.55
N THR A 316 6.05 -2.85 -12.28
CA THR A 316 5.10 -2.34 -11.27
C THR A 316 4.51 -1.01 -11.71
N CYS A 317 5.32 -0.08 -12.21
CA CYS A 317 4.82 1.20 -12.72
C CYS A 317 3.89 1.02 -13.94
N LEU A 318 4.19 0.08 -14.84
CA LEU A 318 3.33 -0.24 -15.98
C LEU A 318 2.00 -0.84 -15.52
N ILE A 319 2.02 -1.75 -14.54
CA ILE A 319 0.82 -2.30 -13.93
C ILE A 319 -0.04 -1.19 -13.32
N TRP A 320 0.58 -0.21 -12.65
CA TRP A 320 -0.14 0.91 -12.05
C TRP A 320 -0.71 1.87 -13.10
N ASP A 321 0.03 2.15 -14.18
CA ASP A 321 -0.50 2.91 -15.34
C ASP A 321 -1.80 2.27 -15.85
N TYR A 322 -1.83 0.94 -15.95
CA TYR A 322 -2.97 0.16 -16.40
C TYR A 322 -4.15 0.24 -15.41
N ILE A 323 -3.89 -0.03 -14.13
CA ILE A 323 -4.91 0.02 -13.08
C ILE A 323 -5.58 1.39 -13.04
N PHE A 324 -4.78 2.47 -13.09
CA PHE A 324 -5.30 3.83 -12.98
C PHE A 324 -6.01 4.28 -14.26
N ALA A 325 -5.54 3.85 -15.44
CA ALA A 325 -6.20 4.13 -16.70
C ALA A 325 -7.61 3.46 -16.75
N HIS A 326 -7.72 2.21 -16.32
CA HIS A 326 -8.99 1.52 -16.22
C HIS A 326 -9.94 2.16 -15.21
N GLU A 327 -9.43 2.58 -14.05
CA GLU A 327 -10.26 3.27 -13.06
C GLU A 327 -10.76 4.63 -13.57
N LEU A 328 -9.96 5.36 -14.35
CA LEU A 328 -10.42 6.60 -14.97
C LEU A 328 -11.45 6.35 -16.09
N GLU A 329 -11.29 5.27 -16.86
CA GLU A 329 -12.23 4.89 -17.92
C GLU A 329 -13.58 4.46 -17.35
N LYS A 330 -13.57 3.62 -16.31
CA LYS A 330 -14.76 3.09 -15.62
C LYS A 330 -14.60 3.31 -14.11
N PRO A 331 -14.95 4.52 -13.61
CA PRO A 331 -14.75 4.86 -12.21
C PRO A 331 -15.59 3.97 -11.29
N THR A 332 -14.93 3.26 -10.39
CA THR A 332 -15.56 2.38 -9.40
C THR A 332 -15.33 2.86 -7.96
N GLY A 333 -14.25 3.63 -7.73
CA GLY A 333 -13.79 4.00 -6.40
C GLY A 333 -13.24 2.82 -5.60
N GLU A 334 -12.88 1.71 -6.27
CA GLU A 334 -12.40 0.47 -5.66
C GLU A 334 -11.23 -0.17 -6.39
N LEU A 335 -10.76 0.44 -7.50
CA LEU A 335 -9.68 -0.10 -8.32
C LEU A 335 -9.95 -1.57 -8.74
N LEU A 336 -11.12 -1.84 -9.29
CA LEU A 336 -11.57 -3.21 -9.58
C LEU A 336 -10.65 -3.97 -10.54
N TYR A 337 -9.85 -3.27 -11.34
CA TYR A 337 -8.92 -3.91 -12.26
C TYR A 337 -7.84 -4.75 -11.55
N ILE A 338 -7.55 -4.47 -10.27
CA ILE A 338 -6.70 -5.29 -9.41
C ILE A 338 -7.19 -6.75 -9.37
N ASP A 339 -8.50 -6.96 -9.32
CA ASP A 339 -9.11 -8.28 -9.20
C ASP A 339 -8.80 -9.13 -10.45
N TYR A 340 -8.86 -8.51 -11.63
CA TYR A 340 -8.56 -9.20 -12.90
C TYR A 340 -7.08 -9.55 -13.03
N ILE A 341 -6.18 -8.67 -12.54
CA ILE A 341 -4.74 -8.97 -12.49
C ILE A 341 -4.47 -10.17 -11.55
N VAL A 342 -5.12 -10.22 -10.37
CA VAL A 342 -4.99 -11.36 -9.44
C VAL A 342 -5.41 -12.66 -10.13
N ILE A 343 -6.54 -12.66 -10.83
CA ILE A 343 -7.02 -13.84 -11.56
C ILE A 343 -6.07 -14.21 -12.69
N ALA A 344 -5.59 -13.22 -13.46
CA ALA A 344 -4.62 -13.44 -14.53
C ALA A 344 -3.31 -14.06 -14.00
N MET A 345 -2.83 -13.60 -12.84
CA MET A 345 -1.66 -14.20 -12.18
C MET A 345 -1.91 -15.66 -11.77
N VAL A 346 -3.09 -15.97 -11.24
CA VAL A 346 -3.45 -17.35 -10.87
C VAL A 346 -3.51 -18.23 -12.12
N ILE A 347 -4.18 -17.77 -13.19
CA ILE A 347 -4.32 -18.53 -14.44
C ILE A 347 -2.98 -18.75 -15.14
N ASN A 348 -2.09 -17.76 -15.10
CA ASN A 348 -0.77 -17.84 -15.74
C ASN A 348 0.08 -19.01 -15.21
N VAL A 349 -0.12 -19.42 -13.97
CA VAL A 349 0.60 -20.54 -13.33
C VAL A 349 -0.30 -21.77 -13.10
N LYS A 350 -1.42 -21.87 -13.82
CA LYS A 350 -2.45 -22.89 -13.65
C LYS A 350 -1.91 -24.31 -13.58
N TYR A 351 -1.06 -24.70 -14.53
CA TYR A 351 -0.57 -26.08 -14.63
C TYR A 351 0.32 -26.46 -13.46
N ASP A 352 1.11 -25.51 -12.97
CA ASP A 352 1.94 -25.70 -11.78
C ASP A 352 1.07 -25.86 -10.53
N LEU A 353 -0.01 -25.08 -10.42
CA LEU A 353 -0.91 -25.12 -9.26
C LEU A 353 -1.69 -26.42 -9.18
N LEU A 354 -2.25 -26.90 -10.30
CA LEU A 354 -3.09 -28.10 -10.33
C LEU A 354 -2.35 -29.39 -9.97
N SER A 355 -1.00 -29.39 -10.04
CA SER A 355 -0.15 -30.53 -9.71
C SER A 355 0.31 -30.57 -8.25
N LYS A 356 -0.04 -29.54 -7.44
CA LYS A 356 0.53 -29.34 -6.09
C LYS A 356 -0.55 -29.38 -5.00
N ASP A 357 -0.11 -29.80 -3.82
CA ASP A 357 -0.88 -29.67 -2.58
C ASP A 357 -0.89 -28.22 -2.07
N ASN A 358 -1.59 -27.98 -0.97
CA ASN A 358 -1.67 -26.66 -0.31
C ASN A 358 -0.29 -26.01 -0.13
N SER A 359 0.70 -26.74 0.40
CA SER A 359 2.05 -26.23 0.64
C SER A 359 2.77 -25.86 -0.65
N GLY A 360 2.66 -26.69 -1.68
CA GLY A 360 3.24 -26.42 -2.99
C GLY A 360 2.60 -25.22 -3.69
N ILE A 361 1.29 -25.03 -3.56
CA ILE A 361 0.57 -23.85 -4.07
C ILE A 361 1.12 -22.58 -3.42
N PHE A 362 1.28 -22.58 -2.10
CA PHE A 362 1.91 -21.43 -1.39
C PHE A 362 3.31 -21.12 -1.93
N GLN A 363 4.14 -22.15 -2.16
CA GLN A 363 5.49 -21.94 -2.69
C GLN A 363 5.48 -21.30 -4.08
N VAL A 364 4.57 -21.71 -4.97
CA VAL A 364 4.42 -21.08 -6.30
C VAL A 364 4.07 -19.60 -6.15
N PHE A 365 3.13 -19.26 -5.28
CA PHE A 365 2.70 -17.88 -5.11
C PHE A 365 3.73 -16.99 -4.39
N LEU A 366 4.51 -17.57 -3.46
CA LEU A 366 5.58 -16.84 -2.78
C LEU A 366 6.79 -16.58 -3.70
N ASN A 367 7.06 -17.49 -4.62
CA ASN A 367 8.14 -17.40 -5.60
C ASN A 367 7.55 -17.29 -7.02
N TYR A 368 6.68 -16.30 -7.20
CA TYR A 368 5.95 -16.12 -8.44
C TYR A 368 6.91 -16.01 -9.64
N PRO A 369 6.70 -16.77 -10.72
CA PRO A 369 7.61 -16.79 -11.86
C PRO A 369 7.65 -15.44 -12.58
N LYS A 370 8.81 -15.13 -13.16
CA LYS A 370 8.97 -13.91 -13.96
C LYS A 370 8.10 -14.00 -15.22
N ILE A 371 7.41 -12.91 -15.54
CA ILE A 371 6.60 -12.77 -16.76
C ILE A 371 7.28 -11.74 -17.65
N GLU A 372 7.63 -12.13 -18.86
CA GLU A 372 8.23 -11.25 -19.86
C GLU A 372 7.59 -11.47 -21.25
N PRO A 373 7.11 -10.40 -21.86
CA PRO A 373 6.88 -9.06 -21.30
C PRO A 373 5.66 -9.02 -20.36
N ILE A 374 5.65 -8.09 -19.42
CA ILE A 374 4.54 -7.92 -18.46
C ILE A 374 3.19 -7.65 -19.15
N THR A 375 3.21 -7.11 -20.36
CA THR A 375 2.02 -6.87 -21.18
C THR A 375 1.24 -8.16 -21.48
N ASN A 376 1.88 -9.33 -21.45
CA ASN A 376 1.18 -10.60 -21.61
C ASN A 376 0.18 -10.85 -20.47
N LEU A 377 0.60 -10.51 -19.23
CA LEU A 377 -0.27 -10.60 -18.06
C LEU A 377 -1.42 -9.59 -18.15
N LEU A 378 -1.13 -8.36 -18.55
CA LEU A 378 -2.12 -7.29 -18.66
C LEU A 378 -3.15 -7.58 -19.75
N ASN A 379 -2.72 -8.11 -20.90
CA ASN A 379 -3.61 -8.57 -21.98
C ASN A 379 -4.50 -9.75 -21.53
N LEU A 380 -3.98 -10.63 -20.67
CA LEU A 380 -4.79 -11.70 -20.08
C LEU A 380 -5.83 -11.13 -19.11
N ALA A 381 -5.45 -10.14 -18.28
CA ALA A 381 -6.36 -9.47 -17.38
C ALA A 381 -7.49 -8.72 -18.13
N ASP A 382 -7.19 -8.09 -19.28
CA ASP A 382 -8.18 -7.45 -20.15
C ASP A 382 -9.21 -8.46 -20.66
N LYS A 383 -8.75 -9.60 -21.16
CA LYS A 383 -9.65 -10.68 -21.63
C LYS A 383 -10.55 -11.20 -20.52
N ILE A 384 -10.02 -11.36 -19.31
CA ILE A 384 -10.80 -11.78 -18.13
C ILE A 384 -11.84 -10.71 -17.78
N ALA A 385 -11.46 -9.42 -17.82
CA ALA A 385 -12.37 -8.32 -17.55
C ALA A 385 -13.51 -8.27 -18.58
N GLU A 386 -13.23 -8.51 -19.86
CA GLU A 386 -14.22 -8.59 -20.93
C GLU A 386 -15.17 -9.77 -20.73
N ASN A 387 -14.64 -10.99 -20.51
CA ASN A 387 -15.41 -12.20 -20.28
C ASN A 387 -16.40 -12.04 -19.13
N LEU A 388 -15.93 -11.54 -17.98
CA LEU A 388 -16.76 -11.35 -16.79
C LEU A 388 -17.78 -10.22 -16.95
N THR A 389 -17.58 -9.29 -17.89
CA THR A 389 -18.54 -8.20 -18.15
C THR A 389 -19.69 -8.66 -19.06
N ILE A 390 -19.45 -9.67 -19.91
CA ILE A 390 -20.44 -10.21 -20.86
C ILE A 390 -21.44 -11.16 -20.15
N ILE A 391 -21.07 -11.72 -18.99
CA ILE A 391 -21.93 -12.64 -18.25
C ILE A 391 -23.12 -11.88 -17.65
N PRO A 392 -24.38 -12.24 -17.98
CA PRO A 392 -25.55 -11.55 -17.44
C PRO A 392 -25.56 -11.62 -15.90
N ASN A 393 -25.86 -10.48 -15.27
CA ASN A 393 -25.97 -10.36 -13.79
C ASN A 393 -26.89 -11.42 -13.14
N GLU A 394 -27.80 -12.00 -13.90
CA GLU A 394 -28.69 -13.10 -13.46
C GLU A 394 -27.95 -14.44 -13.25
N GLN A 395 -26.90 -14.71 -14.01
CA GLN A 395 -26.10 -15.93 -13.79
C GLN A 395 -25.19 -15.77 -12.58
N ILE A 396 -24.63 -14.57 -12.39
CA ILE A 396 -23.83 -14.23 -11.21
C ILE A 396 -24.70 -14.35 -9.95
N LYS A 397 -25.93 -13.80 -9.95
CA LYS A 397 -26.86 -13.90 -8.82
C LYS A 397 -27.28 -15.35 -8.50
N LYS A 398 -27.52 -16.18 -9.52
CA LYS A 398 -27.87 -17.61 -9.32
C LYS A 398 -26.71 -18.42 -8.73
N GLU A 399 -25.48 -18.08 -9.05
CA GLU A 399 -24.30 -18.71 -8.46
C GLU A 399 -24.02 -18.15 -7.05
N GLU A 400 -24.25 -16.86 -6.82
CA GLU A 400 -24.21 -16.23 -5.49
C GLU A 400 -25.14 -16.93 -4.50
N GLU A 401 -26.42 -17.09 -4.85
CA GLU A 401 -27.39 -17.80 -4.03
C GLU A 401 -27.04 -19.27 -3.74
N LYS A 402 -26.33 -19.93 -4.67
CA LYS A 402 -25.87 -21.31 -4.45
C LYS A 402 -24.68 -21.40 -3.51
N ILE A 403 -23.80 -20.40 -3.54
CA ILE A 403 -22.61 -20.32 -2.70
C ILE A 403 -23.03 -19.92 -1.28
N GLU A 404 -23.88 -18.91 -1.12
CA GLU A 404 -24.42 -18.50 0.19
C GLU A 404 -25.14 -19.64 0.91
N LYS A 405 -25.98 -20.40 0.18
CA LYS A 405 -26.66 -21.60 0.73
C LYS A 405 -25.71 -22.74 1.11
N LYS A 406 -24.51 -22.80 0.53
CA LYS A 406 -23.48 -23.78 0.92
C LYS A 406 -22.68 -23.30 2.13
N GLU A 407 -22.38 -22.02 2.21
CA GLU A 407 -21.66 -21.42 3.35
C GLU A 407 -22.53 -21.46 4.60
N GLU A 408 -23.84 -21.13 4.54
CA GLU A 408 -24.79 -21.28 5.63
C GLU A 408 -24.85 -22.72 6.16
N LYS A 409 -24.86 -23.74 5.27
CA LYS A 409 -24.87 -25.15 5.67
C LYS A 409 -23.57 -25.61 6.33
N VAL A 410 -22.45 -25.00 6.00
CA VAL A 410 -21.14 -25.28 6.64
C VAL A 410 -21.06 -24.61 8.00
N GLU A 411 -21.59 -23.39 8.13
CA GLU A 411 -21.67 -22.69 9.43
C GLU A 411 -22.64 -23.38 10.40
N GLU A 412 -23.79 -23.86 9.93
CA GLU A 412 -24.72 -24.66 10.75
C GLU A 412 -24.12 -25.98 11.22
N LYS A 413 -23.32 -26.66 10.36
CA LYS A 413 -22.60 -27.88 10.78
C LYS A 413 -21.51 -27.59 11.83
N ASN A 414 -20.79 -26.50 11.69
CA ASN A 414 -19.75 -26.10 12.64
C ASN A 414 -20.34 -25.63 13.98
N GLN A 415 -21.50 -24.96 13.96
CA GLN A 415 -22.23 -24.58 15.19
C GLN A 415 -22.83 -25.80 15.93
N ASN A 416 -23.27 -26.84 15.21
CA ASN A 416 -23.76 -28.06 15.81
C ASN A 416 -22.63 -28.94 16.37
N GLN A 417 -21.45 -28.93 15.79
CA GLN A 417 -20.27 -29.63 16.38
C GLN A 417 -19.78 -28.96 17.66
N ASN A 418 -19.85 -27.62 17.73
CA ASN A 418 -19.45 -26.88 18.93
C ASN A 418 -20.49 -26.97 20.06
N LYS A 419 -21.76 -27.29 19.78
CA LYS A 419 -22.77 -27.55 20.81
C LYS A 419 -22.63 -28.91 21.48
N THR A 420 -22.04 -29.89 20.82
CA THR A 420 -21.85 -31.24 21.35
C THR A 420 -20.61 -31.36 22.26
N THR A 421 -19.70 -30.41 22.21
CA THR A 421 -18.46 -30.38 23.02
C THR A 421 -18.60 -29.57 24.33
N ASN A 422 -19.72 -28.84 24.54
CA ASN A 422 -19.91 -27.94 25.69
C ASN A 422 -20.77 -28.52 26.83
N ILE A 423 -20.95 -29.85 26.93
CA ILE A 423 -21.74 -30.45 28.03
C ILE A 423 -20.87 -30.95 29.20
N ASN A 424 -19.55 -30.89 29.14
CA ASN A 424 -18.71 -31.36 30.23
C ASN A 424 -17.61 -30.37 30.66
N GLN A 425 -17.98 -29.17 31.13
CA GLN A 425 -17.14 -28.39 32.05
C GLN A 425 -17.92 -27.22 32.64
N SER A 426 -18.70 -27.52 33.69
CA SER A 426 -19.09 -26.53 34.69
C SER A 426 -18.23 -26.76 35.95
N LEU A 427 -17.85 -25.65 36.58
CA LEU A 427 -17.25 -25.49 37.91
C LEU A 427 -15.73 -25.19 37.92
N SER A 428 -15.41 -23.91 37.95
CA SER A 428 -14.80 -23.31 39.17
C SER A 428 -14.62 -21.80 39.00
N GLN A 429 -15.16 -21.08 40.00
CA GLN A 429 -15.07 -19.64 40.20
C GLN A 429 -13.69 -19.24 40.74
N ASN A 430 -13.17 -18.08 40.32
CA ASN A 430 -12.69 -16.90 41.09
C ASN A 430 -11.38 -16.30 40.59
N PRO A 431 -10.95 -15.12 41.09
CA PRO A 431 -11.48 -13.79 40.79
C PRO A 431 -10.40 -12.85 40.19
N ILE A 432 -10.86 -11.71 39.73
CA ILE A 432 -10.18 -10.43 39.41
C ILE A 432 -8.76 -10.29 39.94
N GLY A 433 -7.80 -10.06 39.02
CA GLY A 433 -6.44 -9.69 39.33
C GLY A 433 -5.73 -9.02 38.15
N GLN A 434 -5.58 -7.71 38.25
CA GLN A 434 -4.58 -6.82 37.65
C GLN A 434 -4.13 -7.07 36.19
N ILE A 435 -4.59 -6.20 35.30
CA ILE A 435 -4.17 -6.06 33.90
C ILE A 435 -2.78 -5.42 33.86
N ASN A 436 -1.81 -6.15 33.34
CA ASN A 436 -0.44 -5.69 33.09
C ASN A 436 -0.38 -4.89 31.77
N PRO A 437 0.09 -3.63 31.74
CA PRO A 437 0.02 -2.75 30.56
C PRO A 437 0.97 -3.07 29.39
N LEU A 438 1.72 -4.16 29.45
CA LEU A 438 2.78 -4.49 28.46
C LEU A 438 2.34 -5.41 27.31
N LEU A 439 1.02 -5.67 27.14
CA LEU A 439 0.51 -6.62 26.13
C LEU A 439 -0.30 -5.97 25.00
N PHE A 440 0.01 -4.74 24.61
CA PHE A 440 -0.57 -4.15 23.39
C PHE A 440 0.44 -4.13 22.25
N ASN A 441 0.71 -5.30 21.70
CA ASN A 441 1.32 -5.43 20.38
C ASN A 441 0.21 -5.77 19.35
N PRO A 442 -0.15 -4.85 18.43
CA PRO A 442 -1.22 -5.08 17.44
C PRO A 442 -0.97 -6.28 16.53
N ASN A 443 0.26 -6.80 16.48
CA ASN A 443 0.62 -7.99 15.71
C ASN A 443 0.26 -9.31 16.42
N LEU A 444 -0.16 -9.27 17.69
CA LEU A 444 -0.54 -10.46 18.46
C LEU A 444 -2.04 -10.79 18.39
N ILE A 445 -2.91 -9.84 18.02
CA ILE A 445 -4.36 -10.09 17.92
C ILE A 445 -4.72 -10.88 16.64
N MET A 446 -3.87 -10.85 15.60
CA MET A 446 -4.03 -11.74 14.44
C MET A 446 -3.69 -13.22 14.72
N ASN A 447 -3.14 -13.55 15.90
CA ASN A 447 -2.50 -14.86 16.13
C ASN A 447 -3.29 -15.86 16.96
N GLN A 448 -4.47 -15.56 17.47
CA GLN A 448 -5.20 -16.56 18.28
C GLN A 448 -5.75 -17.74 17.44
N ASN A 449 -5.94 -17.55 16.12
CA ASN A 449 -6.30 -18.66 15.22
C ASN A 449 -5.08 -19.29 14.50
N LEU A 450 -3.90 -18.71 14.61
CA LEU A 450 -2.67 -19.21 13.97
C LEU A 450 -1.80 -20.09 14.89
N GLN A 451 -2.03 -20.06 16.21
CA GLN A 451 -1.23 -20.86 17.16
C GLN A 451 -1.42 -22.38 17.02
N ASN A 452 -2.49 -22.84 16.37
CA ASN A 452 -2.70 -24.26 16.09
C ASN A 452 -2.43 -24.64 14.62
N ASN A 453 -1.89 -23.74 13.80
CA ASN A 453 -1.57 -24.03 12.40
C ASN A 453 -0.05 -24.10 12.23
N PRO A 454 0.52 -25.28 11.87
CA PRO A 454 1.97 -25.44 11.62
C PRO A 454 2.51 -24.46 10.58
N PHE A 455 1.66 -23.95 9.70
CA PHE A 455 1.97 -23.01 8.64
C PHE A 455 2.20 -21.56 9.11
N GLY A 456 1.51 -21.09 10.13
CA GLY A 456 1.74 -19.78 10.74
C GLY A 456 3.16 -19.64 11.27
N ASN A 457 3.65 -20.69 11.89
CA ASN A 457 5.02 -20.78 12.40
C ASN A 457 6.07 -20.86 11.28
N MET A 458 5.75 -21.51 10.16
CA MET A 458 6.63 -21.59 8.98
C MET A 458 6.73 -20.24 8.25
N MET A 459 5.65 -19.44 8.15
CA MET A 459 5.67 -18.11 7.56
C MET A 459 6.48 -17.10 8.40
N LEU A 460 6.42 -17.23 9.74
CA LEU A 460 7.25 -16.43 10.63
C LEU A 460 8.74 -16.78 10.45
N ALA A 461 9.05 -18.07 10.36
CA ALA A 461 10.40 -18.57 10.11
C ALA A 461 10.92 -18.16 8.71
N PHE A 462 10.07 -18.18 7.68
CA PHE A 462 10.44 -17.80 6.32
C PHE A 462 10.63 -16.28 6.18
N SER A 463 9.82 -15.48 6.86
CA SER A 463 10.01 -14.03 6.95
C SER A 463 11.34 -13.68 7.65
N MET A 464 11.72 -14.45 8.66
CA MET A 464 13.01 -14.33 9.33
C MET A 464 14.17 -14.80 8.43
N GLN A 465 13.99 -15.85 7.65
CA GLN A 465 15.01 -16.41 6.75
C GLN A 465 15.27 -15.53 5.51
N GLN A 466 14.27 -14.84 4.96
CA GLN A 466 14.47 -13.83 3.90
C GLN A 466 15.24 -12.60 4.39
N ASN A 467 15.12 -12.27 5.67
CA ASN A 467 15.94 -11.23 6.29
C ASN A 467 17.40 -11.68 6.52
N GLN A 468 17.65 -12.97 6.68
CA GLN A 468 19.02 -13.51 6.84
C GLN A 468 19.80 -13.57 5.52
N ASN A 469 19.17 -13.84 4.38
CA ASN A 469 19.83 -13.87 3.07
C ASN A 469 20.18 -12.49 2.48
N LYS A 470 19.86 -11.41 3.18
CA LYS A 470 20.24 -10.02 2.82
C LYS A 470 21.31 -9.40 3.72
N LEU A 471 21.76 -10.11 4.74
CA LEU A 471 22.86 -9.69 5.59
C LEU A 471 24.14 -10.41 5.15
N GLU A 472 24.86 -9.84 4.17
CA GLU A 472 26.31 -9.95 4.14
C GLU A 472 26.82 -9.28 5.42
N ILE A 473 27.15 -10.10 6.40
CA ILE A 473 27.61 -9.69 7.71
C ILE A 473 28.99 -9.05 7.55
N LYS A 474 29.04 -7.72 7.62
CA LYS A 474 30.26 -7.06 8.11
C LYS A 474 30.32 -7.31 9.60
N ASN A 475 31.43 -7.91 10.06
CA ASN A 475 31.77 -8.09 11.47
C ASN A 475 31.74 -6.73 12.18
N ASP A 476 30.64 -6.44 12.87
CA ASP A 476 30.51 -5.23 13.68
C ASP A 476 30.07 -5.62 15.09
N SER A 477 30.78 -5.05 16.08
CA SER A 477 30.60 -5.35 17.51
C SER A 477 29.18 -5.10 18.05
N SER A 478 28.33 -4.36 17.30
CA SER A 478 26.94 -4.14 17.66
C SER A 478 26.07 -5.40 17.56
N SER A 479 26.31 -6.25 16.57
CA SER A 479 25.56 -7.49 16.37
C SER A 479 25.77 -8.50 17.48
N LEU A 480 26.94 -8.47 18.13
CA LEU A 480 27.28 -9.36 19.26
C LEU A 480 26.55 -8.93 20.54
N ILE A 481 26.29 -7.62 20.70
CA ILE A 481 25.57 -7.07 21.85
C ILE A 481 24.08 -7.42 21.74
N GLU A 482 23.49 -7.26 20.57
CA GLU A 482 22.09 -7.61 20.30
C GLU A 482 21.81 -9.11 20.50
N LEU A 483 22.76 -9.97 20.14
CA LEU A 483 22.66 -11.42 20.36
C LEU A 483 22.77 -11.81 21.84
N LYS A 484 23.57 -11.10 22.64
CA LYS A 484 23.63 -11.29 24.09
C LYS A 484 22.34 -10.87 24.77
N GLU A 485 21.78 -9.73 24.39
CA GLU A 485 20.48 -9.24 24.90
C GLU A 485 19.35 -10.20 24.54
N LEU A 486 19.33 -10.72 23.29
CA LEU A 486 18.34 -11.71 22.86
C LEU A 486 18.47 -13.02 23.66
N LYS A 487 19.69 -13.50 23.92
CA LYS A 487 19.96 -14.69 24.78
C LYS A 487 19.47 -14.50 26.22
N GLU A 488 19.67 -13.32 26.79
CA GLU A 488 19.17 -12.98 28.12
C GLU A 488 17.65 -12.91 28.18
N LEU A 489 17.01 -12.34 27.15
CA LEU A 489 15.54 -12.31 27.03
C LEU A 489 14.95 -13.72 26.93
N ILE A 490 15.53 -14.56 26.10
CA ILE A 490 15.11 -15.96 25.92
C ILE A 490 15.24 -16.75 27.22
N ASN A 491 16.36 -16.60 27.94
CA ASN A 491 16.54 -17.25 29.24
C ASN A 491 15.55 -16.77 30.30
N LYS A 492 15.15 -15.50 30.27
CA LYS A 492 14.17 -14.94 31.19
C LYS A 492 12.76 -15.55 30.99
N TYR A 493 12.42 -15.94 29.77
CA TYR A 493 11.10 -16.50 29.42
C TYR A 493 11.11 -18.03 29.29
N LYS A 494 12.25 -18.69 29.47
CA LYS A 494 12.44 -20.14 29.32
C LYS A 494 11.50 -21.00 30.20
N ASN A 495 11.01 -20.45 31.31
CA ASN A 495 10.13 -21.15 32.25
C ASN A 495 8.63 -21.05 31.92
N ALA A 496 8.26 -20.25 30.90
CA ALA A 496 6.88 -20.04 30.47
C ALA A 496 6.52 -20.83 29.21
N ILE A 497 7.47 -21.58 28.63
CA ILE A 497 7.33 -22.25 27.34
C ILE A 497 7.25 -23.76 27.55
N ASN A 498 6.45 -24.47 26.76
CA ASN A 498 6.34 -25.93 26.86
C ASN A 498 7.65 -26.63 26.41
N ILE A 499 7.81 -27.94 26.77
CA ILE A 499 9.05 -28.67 26.58
C ILE A 499 9.47 -28.81 25.11
N GLU A 500 8.52 -28.90 24.20
CA GLU A 500 8.77 -29.11 22.77
C GLU A 500 9.30 -27.85 22.08
N ASP A 501 8.73 -26.69 22.44
CA ASP A 501 9.20 -25.38 21.97
C ASP A 501 10.56 -25.00 22.58
N LYS A 502 10.86 -25.48 23.81
CA LYS A 502 12.13 -25.28 24.46
C LYS A 502 13.29 -25.98 23.73
N ASN A 503 13.11 -27.24 23.33
CA ASN A 503 14.10 -28.01 22.60
C ASN A 503 14.38 -27.40 21.20
N ARG A 504 13.37 -26.85 20.58
CA ARG A 504 13.46 -26.20 19.27
C ARG A 504 14.18 -24.85 19.34
N MET A 505 14.00 -24.09 20.41
CA MET A 505 14.71 -22.83 20.67
C MET A 505 16.17 -23.06 21.00
N ASP A 506 16.49 -24.08 21.79
CA ASP A 506 17.89 -24.45 22.11
C ASP A 506 18.65 -24.86 20.83
N PHE A 507 18.02 -25.62 19.92
CA PHE A 507 18.58 -25.94 18.59
C PHE A 507 18.83 -24.69 17.71
N LEU A 508 17.94 -23.72 17.73
CA LEU A 508 18.10 -22.47 16.95
C LEU A 508 19.21 -21.59 17.51
N ILE A 509 19.35 -21.51 18.85
CA ILE A 509 20.41 -20.76 19.52
C ILE A 509 21.79 -21.39 19.24
N ASP A 510 21.89 -22.72 19.27
CA ASP A 510 23.12 -23.43 18.95
C ASP A 510 23.50 -23.29 17.47
N SER A 511 22.53 -23.35 16.57
CA SER A 511 22.72 -23.10 15.12
C SER A 511 23.17 -21.66 14.82
N MET A 512 22.67 -20.67 15.54
CA MET A 512 23.11 -19.27 15.42
C MET A 512 24.50 -19.04 16.05
N SER A 513 24.82 -19.72 17.12
CA SER A 513 26.13 -19.63 17.80
C SER A 513 27.27 -20.30 17.02
N GLN A 514 26.96 -21.23 16.10
CA GLN A 514 27.94 -21.88 15.21
C GLN A 514 28.22 -21.09 13.92
N LYS A 515 27.39 -20.11 13.61
CA LYS A 515 27.54 -19.25 12.41
C LYS A 515 28.20 -17.90 12.71
N LEU A 516 28.47 -17.62 13.96
CA LEU A 516 29.29 -16.49 14.47
C LEU A 516 30.69 -16.96 14.86
#